data_c40f1b7a5ded09b5c6d8425ecca22d34
#
_entry.id   c40f1b7a5ded09b5c6d8425ecca22d34
#
_cell.length_a   1.000
_cell.length_b   1.000
_cell.length_c   1.000
_cell.angle_alpha   90.00
_cell.angle_beta   90.00
_cell.angle_gamma   90.00
#
_symmetry.space_group_name_H-M   'P 1'
#
loop_
_entity.id
_entity.type
_entity.pdbx_description
1 polymer ?
#
loop_
_entity_poly.entity_id
_entity_poly.type
_entity_poly.pdbx_seq_one_letter_code
_entity_poly.pdbx_strand_id
1 'polypeptide(L)'
;RVASLFLVKTVYSALISLGVVLTAIPFPYLPRHITYVGALTIGMPAFILALAPNTRRYIPGFLRRVVYFALPGGVAIALSVLLSSWLLPDVMGWDVNNAADLSALRTTCAIIVFVLGVFMLARVAQPLNSWRGVLVAVFAAAGVIGMFIPFVARFFDLHLPTGRVLIATVAALLISTVLFAVCHVILASVTRIFPHIKPTRQS
;
A
#
# COMPACT_ATOMS: atom_id res chain seq x y z
N ARG A 1 10.45 -11.01 -7.44
CA ARG A 1 9.37 -10.03 -7.67
C ARG A 1 8.21 -10.24 -6.69
N VAL A 2 7.63 -11.44 -6.66
CA VAL A 2 6.51 -11.78 -5.76
C VAL A 2 6.87 -11.61 -4.29
N ALA A 3 8.04 -12.09 -3.87
CA ALA A 3 8.53 -11.93 -2.51
C ALA A 3 8.59 -10.46 -2.04
N SER A 4 8.84 -9.52 -2.95
CA SER A 4 8.86 -8.09 -2.63
C SER A 4 7.50 -7.58 -2.20
N LEU A 5 6.39 -8.04 -2.82
CA LEU A 5 5.03 -7.63 -2.44
C LEU A 5 4.67 -8.14 -1.04
N PHE A 6 5.01 -9.39 -0.73
CA PHE A 6 4.77 -9.94 0.61
C PHE A 6 5.59 -9.22 1.68
N LEU A 7 6.85 -8.90 1.37
CA LEU A 7 7.70 -8.17 2.31
C LEU A 7 7.19 -6.74 2.55
N VAL A 8 6.70 -6.05 1.52
CA VAL A 8 6.04 -4.73 1.67
C VAL A 8 4.90 -4.83 2.68
N LYS A 9 4.03 -5.86 2.55
CA LYS A 9 2.92 -6.08 3.48
C LYS A 9 3.42 -6.28 4.91
N THR A 10 4.43 -7.12 5.08
CA THR A 10 5.01 -7.39 6.40
C THR A 10 5.57 -6.11 7.03
N VAL A 11 6.31 -5.32 6.25
CA VAL A 11 6.91 -4.06 6.72
C VAL A 11 5.84 -3.07 7.17
N TYR A 12 4.86 -2.75 6.31
CA TYR A 12 3.86 -1.76 6.72
C TYR A 12 2.96 -2.27 7.84
N SER A 13 2.61 -3.56 7.86
CA SER A 13 1.80 -4.11 8.95
C SER A 13 2.52 -4.06 10.29
N ALA A 14 3.80 -4.40 10.32
CA ALA A 14 4.61 -4.34 11.54
C ALA A 14 4.76 -2.89 12.04
N LEU A 15 5.05 -1.95 11.15
CA LEU A 15 5.22 -0.54 11.51
C LEU A 15 3.91 0.11 11.96
N ILE A 16 2.78 -0.20 11.31
CA ILE A 16 1.46 0.30 11.73
C ILE A 16 1.10 -0.27 13.10
N SER A 17 1.28 -1.58 13.31
CA SER A 17 1.02 -2.20 14.60
C SER A 17 1.87 -1.59 15.72
N LEU A 18 3.14 -1.37 15.46
CA LEU A 18 4.04 -0.71 16.40
C LEU A 18 3.59 0.73 16.69
N GLY A 19 3.25 1.50 15.66
CA GLY A 19 2.77 2.88 15.81
C GLY A 19 1.47 2.97 16.60
N VAL A 20 0.53 2.06 16.36
CA VAL A 20 -0.75 1.96 17.11
C VAL A 20 -0.49 1.67 18.59
N VAL A 21 0.38 0.71 18.90
CA VAL A 21 0.71 0.37 20.29
C VAL A 21 1.40 1.52 21.01
N LEU A 22 2.34 2.20 20.35
CA LEU A 22 3.09 3.30 20.96
C LEU A 22 2.25 4.57 21.18
N THR A 23 1.24 4.80 20.35
CA THR A 23 0.43 6.03 20.40
C THR A 23 -0.99 5.81 20.95
N ALA A 24 -1.34 4.57 21.30
CA ALA A 24 -2.64 4.17 21.84
C ALA A 24 -3.84 4.67 21.01
N ILE A 25 -3.70 4.73 19.70
CA ILE A 25 -4.78 5.09 18.77
C ILE A 25 -5.60 3.86 18.39
N PRO A 26 -6.87 4.03 17.99
CA PRO A 26 -7.64 2.93 17.40
C PRO A 26 -6.96 2.36 16.17
N PHE A 27 -7.06 1.04 15.96
CA PHE A 27 -6.46 0.41 14.79
C PHE A 27 -7.04 1.00 13.49
N PRO A 28 -6.19 1.49 12.56
CA PRO A 28 -6.61 2.36 11.44
C PRO A 28 -7.37 1.62 10.33
N TYR A 29 -7.52 0.31 10.43
CA TYR A 29 -8.31 -0.50 9.50
C TYR A 29 -8.77 -1.81 10.15
N LEU A 30 -9.81 -2.43 9.57
CA LEU A 30 -10.29 -3.73 10.01
C LEU A 30 -9.52 -4.86 9.31
N PRO A 31 -9.42 -6.07 9.92
CA PRO A 31 -8.80 -7.23 9.27
C PRO A 31 -9.39 -7.53 7.89
N ARG A 32 -10.70 -7.35 7.70
CA ARG A 32 -11.37 -7.54 6.40
C ARG A 32 -10.93 -6.52 5.34
N HIS A 33 -10.61 -5.27 5.70
CA HIS A 33 -10.02 -4.30 4.78
C HIS A 33 -8.67 -4.79 4.24
N ILE A 34 -7.81 -5.30 5.12
CA ILE A 34 -6.50 -5.85 4.74
C ILE A 34 -6.64 -7.12 3.90
N THR A 35 -7.66 -7.91 4.14
CA THR A 35 -7.95 -9.09 3.30
C THR A 35 -8.35 -8.65 1.88
N TYR A 36 -9.24 -7.67 1.76
CA TYR A 36 -9.64 -7.10 0.46
C TYR A 36 -8.47 -6.49 -0.30
N VAL A 37 -7.76 -5.57 0.34
CA VAL A 37 -6.60 -4.90 -0.24
C VAL A 37 -5.50 -5.92 -0.57
N GLY A 38 -5.19 -6.82 0.35
CA GLY A 38 -4.15 -7.82 0.17
C GLY A 38 -4.45 -8.84 -0.94
N ALA A 39 -5.71 -9.23 -1.11
CA ALA A 39 -6.11 -10.10 -2.21
C ALA A 39 -5.89 -9.43 -3.57
N LEU A 40 -6.26 -8.16 -3.71
CA LEU A 40 -6.22 -7.43 -4.98
C LEU A 40 -4.84 -6.84 -5.32
N THR A 41 -4.05 -6.47 -4.32
CA THR A 41 -2.74 -5.83 -4.57
C THR A 41 -1.55 -6.78 -4.43
N ILE A 42 -1.73 -7.90 -3.74
CA ILE A 42 -0.65 -8.84 -3.43
C ILE A 42 -1.00 -10.25 -3.86
N GLY A 43 -2.03 -10.87 -3.28
CA GLY A 43 -2.29 -12.29 -3.40
C GLY A 43 -2.54 -12.75 -4.83
N MET A 44 -3.62 -12.29 -5.44
CA MET A 44 -4.00 -12.64 -6.81
C MET A 44 -2.98 -12.16 -7.85
N PRO A 45 -2.51 -10.89 -7.82
CA PRO A 45 -1.50 -10.45 -8.76
C PRO A 45 -0.17 -11.20 -8.62
N ALA A 46 0.25 -11.50 -7.39
CA ALA A 46 1.47 -12.26 -7.14
C ALA A 46 1.38 -13.69 -7.69
N PHE A 47 0.21 -14.34 -7.53
CA PHE A 47 -0.04 -15.66 -8.09
C PHE A 47 0.06 -15.65 -9.62
N ILE A 48 -0.59 -14.70 -10.30
CA ILE A 48 -0.55 -14.59 -11.75
C ILE A 48 0.86 -14.25 -12.24
N LEU A 49 1.57 -13.35 -11.55
CA LEU A 49 2.96 -13.02 -11.88
C LEU A 49 3.92 -14.19 -11.66
N ALA A 50 3.62 -15.09 -10.72
CA ALA A 50 4.40 -16.31 -10.48
C ALA A 50 4.19 -17.37 -11.54
N LEU A 51 3.02 -17.43 -12.19
CA LEU A 51 2.74 -18.33 -13.30
C LEU A 51 3.47 -17.95 -14.60
N ALA A 52 3.95 -16.72 -14.71
CA ALA A 52 4.69 -16.27 -15.88
C ALA A 52 6.02 -17.03 -15.99
N PRO A 53 6.35 -17.60 -17.19
CA PRO A 53 7.59 -18.33 -17.38
C PRO A 53 8.80 -17.45 -17.04
N ASN A 54 9.64 -17.96 -16.15
CA ASN A 54 10.86 -17.28 -15.74
C ASN A 54 12.10 -18.02 -16.24
N THR A 55 12.65 -17.54 -17.35
CA THR A 55 13.86 -18.10 -17.97
C THR A 55 15.15 -17.46 -17.44
N ARG A 56 15.07 -16.54 -16.46
CA ARG A 56 16.24 -15.82 -15.95
C ARG A 56 17.06 -16.68 -15.00
N ARG A 57 18.37 -16.69 -15.19
CA ARG A 57 19.33 -17.34 -14.30
C ARG A 57 19.28 -16.75 -12.88
N TYR A 58 19.59 -17.58 -11.89
CA TYR A 58 19.77 -17.15 -10.52
C TYR A 58 20.82 -16.04 -10.42
N ILE A 59 20.47 -14.94 -9.78
CA ILE A 59 21.38 -13.82 -9.53
C ILE A 59 21.59 -13.73 -8.00
N PRO A 60 22.86 -13.80 -7.51
CA PRO A 60 23.16 -13.66 -6.09
C PRO A 60 22.66 -12.34 -5.50
N GLY A 61 22.41 -12.30 -4.18
CA GLY A 61 21.93 -11.09 -3.50
C GLY A 61 20.42 -10.85 -3.62
N PHE A 62 19.64 -11.92 -3.82
CA PHE A 62 18.19 -11.86 -3.90
C PHE A 62 17.54 -11.14 -2.69
N LEU A 63 17.91 -11.54 -1.47
CA LEU A 63 17.33 -10.98 -0.25
C LEU A 63 17.56 -9.47 -0.14
N ARG A 64 18.80 -9.03 -0.37
CA ARG A 64 19.16 -7.60 -0.33
C ARG A 64 18.34 -6.79 -1.33
N ARG A 65 18.09 -7.33 -2.51
CA ARG A 65 17.30 -6.70 -3.57
C ARG A 65 15.83 -6.59 -3.21
N VAL A 66 15.28 -7.64 -2.59
CA VAL A 66 13.90 -7.69 -2.12
C VAL A 66 13.68 -6.67 -1.00
N VAL A 67 14.57 -6.65 0.00
CA VAL A 67 14.52 -5.71 1.12
C VAL A 67 14.66 -4.26 0.62
N TYR A 68 15.64 -4.00 -0.22
CA TYR A 68 15.88 -2.68 -0.79
C TYR A 68 14.67 -2.13 -1.56
N PHE A 69 13.94 -2.99 -2.24
CA PHE A 69 12.73 -2.61 -2.96
C PHE A 69 11.52 -2.44 -2.03
N ALA A 70 11.36 -3.34 -1.08
CA ALA A 70 10.15 -3.42 -0.25
C ALA A 70 10.15 -2.42 0.91
N LEU A 71 11.32 -2.12 1.47
CA LEU A 71 11.43 -1.28 2.67
C LEU A 71 10.87 0.14 2.46
N PRO A 72 11.27 0.90 1.43
CA PRO A 72 10.76 2.26 1.25
C PRO A 72 9.27 2.29 0.96
N GLY A 73 8.75 1.32 0.20
CA GLY A 73 7.33 1.21 -0.07
C GLY A 73 6.53 0.88 1.19
N GLY A 74 6.98 -0.07 1.98
CA GLY A 74 6.34 -0.44 3.24
C GLY A 74 6.37 0.69 4.26
N VAL A 75 7.50 1.38 4.40
CA VAL A 75 7.64 2.56 5.27
C VAL A 75 6.72 3.70 4.82
N ALA A 76 6.68 4.00 3.52
CA ALA A 76 5.82 5.04 2.99
C ALA A 76 4.32 4.76 3.24
N ILE A 77 3.88 3.52 3.06
CA ILE A 77 2.50 3.10 3.36
C ILE A 77 2.22 3.26 4.87
N ALA A 78 3.11 2.76 5.72
CA ALA A 78 2.94 2.84 7.17
C ALA A 78 2.87 4.29 7.66
N LEU A 79 3.79 5.15 7.22
CA LEU A 79 3.79 6.57 7.56
C LEU A 79 2.51 7.27 7.07
N SER A 80 2.07 6.98 5.85
CA SER A 80 0.84 7.57 5.30
C SER A 80 -0.40 7.22 6.14
N VAL A 81 -0.52 5.95 6.53
CA VAL A 81 -1.64 5.47 7.36
C VAL A 81 -1.58 6.05 8.77
N LEU A 82 -0.42 6.02 9.42
CA LEU A 82 -0.25 6.55 10.77
C LEU A 82 -0.48 8.08 10.83
N LEU A 83 0.09 8.83 9.88
CA LEU A 83 -0.15 10.27 9.80
C LEU A 83 -1.62 10.59 9.56
N SER A 84 -2.28 9.86 8.67
CA SER A 84 -3.72 10.03 8.45
C SER A 84 -4.52 9.72 9.72
N SER A 85 -4.15 8.67 10.47
CA SER A 85 -4.82 8.28 11.71
C SER A 85 -4.65 9.30 12.83
N TRP A 86 -3.55 10.04 12.83
CA TRP A 86 -3.29 11.09 13.84
C TRP A 86 -3.90 12.44 13.45
N LEU A 87 -3.78 12.82 12.18
CA LEU A 87 -4.13 14.17 11.73
C LEU A 87 -5.61 14.31 11.33
N LEU A 88 -6.22 13.29 10.70
CA LEU A 88 -7.59 13.40 10.22
C LEU A 88 -8.61 13.63 11.32
N PRO A 89 -8.57 12.94 12.48
CA PRO A 89 -9.49 13.22 13.58
C PRO A 89 -9.45 14.69 14.01
N ASP A 90 -8.25 15.24 14.19
CA ASP A 90 -8.06 16.63 14.62
C ASP A 90 -8.52 17.65 13.56
N VAL A 91 -8.15 17.43 12.30
CA VAL A 91 -8.46 18.35 11.18
C VAL A 91 -9.95 18.32 10.83
N MET A 92 -10.57 17.13 10.88
CA MET A 92 -11.98 16.95 10.52
C MET A 92 -12.94 17.09 11.70
N GLY A 93 -12.42 17.15 12.93
CA GLY A 93 -13.20 17.15 14.14
C GLY A 93 -13.92 15.82 14.37
N TRP A 94 -13.32 14.71 13.96
CA TRP A 94 -13.88 13.37 14.15
C TRP A 94 -13.64 12.87 15.57
N ASP A 95 -14.70 12.33 16.19
CA ASP A 95 -14.57 11.63 17.47
C ASP A 95 -14.31 10.14 17.21
N VAL A 96 -13.12 9.68 17.58
CA VAL A 96 -12.72 8.27 17.44
C VAL A 96 -13.58 7.31 18.29
N ASN A 97 -14.34 7.83 19.26
CA ASN A 97 -15.30 7.04 20.02
C ASN A 97 -16.66 6.93 19.29
N ASN A 98 -16.88 7.74 18.27
CA ASN A 98 -18.07 7.66 17.43
C ASN A 98 -17.85 6.60 16.34
N ALA A 99 -18.74 5.62 16.25
CA ALA A 99 -18.64 4.53 15.28
C ALA A 99 -18.63 5.01 13.83
N ALA A 100 -19.38 6.08 13.50
CA ALA A 100 -19.44 6.63 12.15
C ALA A 100 -18.13 7.29 11.74
N ASP A 101 -17.56 8.12 12.63
CA ASP A 101 -16.29 8.83 12.38
C ASP A 101 -15.10 7.84 12.30
N LEU A 102 -15.10 6.84 13.19
CA LEU A 102 -14.10 5.78 13.17
C LEU A 102 -14.20 4.93 11.89
N SER A 103 -15.42 4.67 11.41
CA SER A 103 -15.62 3.96 10.13
C SER A 103 -15.11 4.78 8.94
N ALA A 104 -15.35 6.10 8.93
CA ALA A 104 -14.84 7.02 7.92
C ALA A 104 -13.30 7.04 7.90
N LEU A 105 -12.66 7.12 9.06
CA LEU A 105 -11.21 7.06 9.22
C LEU A 105 -10.64 5.74 8.67
N ARG A 106 -11.22 4.62 9.06
CA ARG A 106 -10.80 3.28 8.64
C ARG A 106 -10.94 3.08 7.14
N THR A 107 -12.02 3.55 6.54
CA THR A 107 -12.23 3.51 5.09
C THR A 107 -11.16 4.35 4.37
N THR A 108 -10.89 5.55 4.84
CA THR A 108 -9.84 6.42 4.28
C THR A 108 -8.48 5.74 4.34
N CYS A 109 -8.11 5.17 5.47
CA CYS A 109 -6.85 4.43 5.62
C CYS A 109 -6.78 3.19 4.70
N ALA A 110 -7.88 2.45 4.57
CA ALA A 110 -7.95 1.30 3.66
C ALA A 110 -7.76 1.71 2.19
N ILE A 111 -8.35 2.83 1.77
CA ILE A 111 -8.16 3.40 0.43
C ILE A 111 -6.70 3.81 0.21
N ILE A 112 -6.05 4.44 1.18
CA ILE A 112 -4.63 4.79 1.11
C ILE A 112 -3.77 3.53 0.91
N VAL A 113 -3.97 2.51 1.73
CA VAL A 113 -3.23 1.23 1.60
C VAL A 113 -3.47 0.60 0.24
N PHE A 114 -4.71 0.63 -0.27
CA PHE A 114 -5.06 0.10 -1.58
C PHE A 114 -4.32 0.83 -2.71
N VAL A 115 -4.42 2.15 -2.76
CA VAL A 115 -3.80 2.96 -3.84
C VAL A 115 -2.28 2.82 -3.83
N LEU A 116 -1.66 2.94 -2.66
CA LEU A 116 -0.20 2.77 -2.56
C LEU A 116 0.21 1.31 -2.81
N GLY A 117 -0.63 0.34 -2.46
CA GLY A 117 -0.45 -1.06 -2.80
C GLY A 117 -0.47 -1.30 -4.32
N VAL A 118 -1.38 -0.65 -5.05
CA VAL A 118 -1.41 -0.66 -6.53
C VAL A 118 -0.14 -0.02 -7.11
N PHE A 119 0.37 1.06 -6.53
CA PHE A 119 1.64 1.65 -6.97
C PHE A 119 2.81 0.68 -6.77
N MET A 120 2.85 -0.02 -5.65
CA MET A 120 3.87 -1.06 -5.42
C MET A 120 3.73 -2.22 -6.40
N LEU A 121 2.50 -2.66 -6.67
CA LEU A 121 2.23 -3.70 -7.66
C LEU A 121 2.70 -3.25 -9.06
N ALA A 122 2.40 -2.02 -9.47
CA ALA A 122 2.83 -1.46 -10.74
C ALA A 122 4.36 -1.45 -10.87
N ARG A 123 5.07 -1.11 -9.80
CA ARG A 123 6.54 -1.14 -9.77
C ARG A 123 7.12 -2.55 -9.88
N VAL A 124 6.51 -3.52 -9.21
CA VAL A 124 6.94 -4.93 -9.30
C VAL A 124 6.64 -5.52 -10.67
N ALA A 125 5.53 -5.13 -11.28
CA ALA A 125 5.08 -5.63 -12.57
C ALA A 125 5.88 -5.07 -13.77
N GLN A 126 6.69 -4.03 -13.57
CA GLN A 126 7.46 -3.43 -14.67
C GLN A 126 8.21 -4.45 -15.53
N PRO A 127 8.28 -4.27 -16.87
CA PRO A 127 7.73 -3.16 -17.67
C PRO A 127 6.21 -3.27 -17.88
N LEU A 128 5.51 -2.12 -17.83
CA LEU A 128 4.04 -2.06 -17.90
C LEU A 128 3.48 -2.06 -19.35
N ASN A 129 4.32 -2.08 -20.35
CA ASN A 129 3.95 -2.12 -21.77
C ASN A 129 3.55 -3.50 -22.28
N SER A 130 3.33 -4.45 -21.41
CA SER A 130 2.94 -5.83 -21.69
C SER A 130 1.66 -6.20 -20.94
N TRP A 131 1.24 -7.46 -21.02
CA TRP A 131 0.11 -8.02 -20.25
C TRP A 131 0.14 -7.66 -18.74
N ARG A 132 1.32 -7.34 -18.20
CA ARG A 132 1.51 -6.93 -16.82
C ARG A 132 0.88 -5.59 -16.50
N GLY A 133 0.90 -4.64 -17.47
CA GLY A 133 0.18 -3.38 -17.33
C GLY A 133 -1.33 -3.59 -17.28
N VAL A 134 -1.84 -4.48 -18.13
CA VAL A 134 -3.25 -4.89 -18.12
C VAL A 134 -3.62 -5.54 -16.79
N LEU A 135 -2.77 -6.42 -16.25
CA LEU A 135 -2.98 -7.04 -14.95
C LEU A 135 -3.12 -6.00 -13.84
N VAL A 136 -2.21 -5.02 -13.77
CA VAL A 136 -2.28 -3.94 -12.78
C VAL A 136 -3.56 -3.13 -12.93
N ALA A 137 -3.92 -2.77 -14.17
CA ALA A 137 -5.14 -2.01 -14.46
C ALA A 137 -6.41 -2.78 -14.08
N VAL A 138 -6.47 -4.08 -14.36
CA VAL A 138 -7.61 -4.95 -14.02
C VAL A 138 -7.78 -5.03 -12.49
N PHE A 139 -6.72 -5.26 -11.74
CA PHE A 139 -6.82 -5.35 -10.28
C PHE A 139 -7.10 -4.00 -9.62
N ALA A 140 -6.56 -2.90 -10.15
CA ALA A 140 -6.90 -1.56 -9.70
C ALA A 140 -8.39 -1.26 -9.96
N ALA A 141 -8.88 -1.54 -11.16
CA ALA A 141 -10.28 -1.36 -11.51
C ALA A 141 -11.20 -2.27 -10.68
N ALA A 142 -10.84 -3.54 -10.48
CA ALA A 142 -11.60 -4.47 -9.64
C ALA A 142 -11.73 -3.97 -8.20
N GLY A 143 -10.67 -3.38 -7.63
CA GLY A 143 -10.71 -2.79 -6.31
C GLY A 143 -11.63 -1.58 -6.20
N VAL A 144 -11.62 -0.72 -7.20
CA VAL A 144 -12.53 0.43 -7.25
C VAL A 144 -13.97 -0.02 -7.47
N ILE A 145 -14.21 -0.87 -8.48
CA ILE A 145 -15.55 -1.38 -8.81
C ILE A 145 -16.13 -2.17 -7.64
N GLY A 146 -15.34 -2.96 -6.94
CA GLY A 146 -15.76 -3.74 -5.79
C GLY A 146 -16.36 -2.89 -4.67
N MET A 147 -15.88 -1.66 -4.48
CA MET A 147 -16.46 -0.71 -3.51
C MET A 147 -17.87 -0.26 -3.86
N PHE A 148 -18.23 -0.29 -5.15
CA PHE A 148 -19.57 0.08 -5.63
C PHE A 148 -20.56 -1.10 -5.61
N ILE A 149 -20.09 -2.33 -5.46
CA ILE A 149 -20.94 -3.51 -5.39
C ILE A 149 -21.47 -3.66 -3.95
N PRO A 150 -22.78 -3.52 -3.68
CA PRO A 150 -23.31 -3.48 -2.31
C PRO A 150 -22.97 -4.72 -1.47
N PHE A 151 -22.94 -5.90 -2.10
CA PHE A 151 -22.56 -7.15 -1.44
C PHE A 151 -21.10 -7.11 -0.95
N VAL A 152 -20.18 -6.70 -1.83
CA VAL A 152 -18.75 -6.60 -1.54
C VAL A 152 -18.48 -5.52 -0.48
N ALA A 153 -19.09 -4.34 -0.67
CA ALA A 153 -18.94 -3.23 0.26
C ALA A 153 -19.40 -3.60 1.68
N ARG A 154 -20.54 -4.28 1.81
CA ARG A 154 -21.05 -4.76 3.12
C ARG A 154 -20.17 -5.85 3.73
N PHE A 155 -19.74 -6.81 2.92
CA PHE A 155 -18.90 -7.93 3.40
C PHE A 155 -17.55 -7.43 3.94
N PHE A 156 -16.91 -6.50 3.25
CA PHE A 156 -15.63 -5.93 3.64
C PHE A 156 -15.74 -4.67 4.50
N ASP A 157 -16.96 -4.21 4.80
CA ASP A 157 -17.22 -3.00 5.58
C ASP A 157 -16.59 -1.73 4.95
N LEU A 158 -16.69 -1.64 3.64
CA LEU A 158 -16.19 -0.52 2.87
C LEU A 158 -17.32 0.49 2.68
N HIS A 159 -17.12 1.70 3.16
CA HIS A 159 -18.07 2.80 2.99
C HIS A 159 -17.51 3.78 1.96
N LEU A 160 -18.31 4.08 0.93
CA LEU A 160 -17.90 5.08 -0.06
C LEU A 160 -17.78 6.45 0.63
N PRO A 161 -16.62 7.11 0.55
CA PRO A 161 -16.47 8.43 1.12
C PRO A 161 -17.33 9.42 0.35
N THR A 162 -18.13 10.22 1.07
CA THR A 162 -19.02 11.23 0.49
C THR A 162 -18.81 12.59 1.19
N GLY A 163 -19.15 13.68 0.50
CA GLY A 163 -19.07 15.02 1.06
C GLY A 163 -17.68 15.37 1.62
N ARG A 164 -17.62 15.77 2.88
CA ARG A 164 -16.36 16.16 3.55
C ARG A 164 -15.38 14.99 3.68
N VAL A 165 -15.87 13.77 3.87
CA VAL A 165 -15.01 12.57 3.95
C VAL A 165 -14.31 12.31 2.63
N LEU A 166 -14.97 12.55 1.49
CA LEU A 166 -14.35 12.43 0.17
C LEU A 166 -13.21 13.44 0.00
N ILE A 167 -13.42 14.69 0.39
CA ILE A 167 -12.38 15.73 0.31
C ILE A 167 -11.18 15.35 1.18
N ALA A 168 -11.43 14.91 2.41
CA ALA A 168 -10.39 14.45 3.32
C ALA A 168 -9.62 13.24 2.76
N THR A 169 -10.33 12.28 2.17
CA THR A 169 -9.72 11.10 1.54
C THR A 169 -8.85 11.48 0.35
N VAL A 170 -9.31 12.36 -0.52
CA VAL A 170 -8.53 12.85 -1.66
C VAL A 170 -7.29 13.62 -1.20
N ALA A 171 -7.43 14.52 -0.24
CA ALA A 171 -6.28 15.24 0.33
C ALA A 171 -5.25 14.29 0.97
N ALA A 172 -5.72 13.33 1.76
CA ALA A 172 -4.86 12.31 2.37
C ALA A 172 -4.15 11.45 1.31
N LEU A 173 -4.83 11.08 0.22
CA LEU A 173 -4.24 10.35 -0.90
C LEU A 173 -3.15 11.15 -1.61
N LEU A 174 -3.37 12.44 -1.86
CA LEU A 174 -2.38 13.32 -2.48
C LEU A 174 -1.13 13.42 -1.62
N ILE A 175 -1.29 13.67 -0.32
CA ILE A 175 -0.18 13.74 0.64
C ILE A 175 0.55 12.38 0.69
N SER A 176 -0.17 11.28 0.75
CA SER A 176 0.38 9.93 0.78
C SER A 176 1.17 9.59 -0.49
N THR A 177 0.69 10.03 -1.65
CA THR A 177 1.38 9.84 -2.93
C THR A 177 2.69 10.65 -2.98
N VAL A 178 2.68 11.88 -2.49
CA VAL A 178 3.89 12.71 -2.36
C VAL A 178 4.87 12.05 -1.39
N LEU A 179 4.41 11.61 -0.23
CA LEU A 179 5.24 10.93 0.77
C LEU A 179 5.86 9.65 0.19
N PHE A 180 5.09 8.88 -0.55
CA PHE A 180 5.57 7.69 -1.25
C PHE A 180 6.68 8.02 -2.24
N ALA A 181 6.51 9.07 -3.05
CA ALA A 181 7.51 9.55 -3.99
C ALA A 181 8.78 10.03 -3.26
N VAL A 182 8.63 10.79 -2.19
CA VAL A 182 9.74 11.30 -1.37
C VAL A 182 10.55 10.14 -0.76
N CYS A 183 9.91 9.15 -0.17
CA CYS A 183 10.60 7.97 0.39
C CYS A 183 11.44 7.25 -0.67
N HIS A 184 10.93 7.15 -1.90
CA HIS A 184 11.67 6.53 -2.99
C HIS A 184 12.83 7.38 -3.50
N VAL A 185 12.67 8.70 -3.55
CA VAL A 185 13.74 9.65 -3.92
C VAL A 185 14.85 9.63 -2.87
N ILE A 186 14.50 9.67 -1.59
CA ILE A 186 15.48 9.58 -0.48
C ILE A 186 16.31 8.30 -0.61
N LEU A 187 15.65 7.15 -0.81
CA LEU A 187 16.37 5.91 -0.99
C LEU A 187 17.30 5.94 -2.21
N ALA A 188 16.82 6.46 -3.34
CA ALA A 188 17.64 6.61 -4.54
C ALA A 188 18.85 7.51 -4.30
N SER A 189 18.71 8.56 -3.49
CA SER A 189 19.79 9.46 -3.11
C SER A 189 20.79 8.79 -2.17
N VAL A 190 20.31 8.11 -1.14
CA VAL A 190 21.15 7.33 -0.20
C VAL A 190 22.00 6.30 -0.94
N THR A 191 21.45 5.64 -1.93
CA THR A 191 22.21 4.64 -2.72
C THR A 191 23.18 5.23 -3.73
N ARG A 192 23.02 6.48 -4.10
CA ARG A 192 24.05 7.21 -4.86
C ARG A 192 25.25 7.58 -3.98
N ILE A 193 25.01 7.96 -2.73
CA ILE A 193 26.04 8.31 -1.76
C ILE A 193 26.78 7.08 -1.24
N PHE A 194 26.05 5.98 -1.03
CA PHE A 194 26.59 4.71 -0.53
C PHE A 194 26.41 3.58 -1.55
N PRO A 195 27.24 3.51 -2.59
CA PRO A 195 27.08 2.53 -3.69
C PRO A 195 27.15 1.08 -3.22
N HIS A 196 27.78 0.79 -2.07
CA HIS A 196 27.82 -0.54 -1.46
C HIS A 196 26.44 -1.06 -1.00
N ILE A 197 25.46 -0.16 -0.82
CA ILE A 197 24.08 -0.52 -0.46
C ILE A 197 23.30 -0.96 -1.69
N LYS A 198 23.67 -0.50 -2.89
CA LYS A 198 22.97 -0.83 -4.12
C LYS A 198 23.19 -2.31 -4.48
N PRO A 199 22.15 -3.09 -4.74
CA PRO A 199 22.32 -4.45 -5.22
C PRO A 199 23.01 -4.43 -6.57
N THR A 200 24.11 -5.17 -6.70
CA THR A 200 24.88 -5.29 -7.94
C THR A 200 23.98 -5.71 -9.10
N ARG A 201 23.84 -4.84 -10.09
CA ARG A 201 23.39 -5.24 -11.43
C ARG A 201 24.60 -5.90 -12.08
N GLN A 202 24.63 -7.20 -12.14
CA GLN A 202 25.50 -7.86 -13.10
C GLN A 202 24.78 -7.82 -14.46
N SER A 203 25.43 -7.20 -15.39
CA SER A 203 25.10 -7.13 -16.81
C SER A 203 24.82 -8.49 -17.43
#